data_c461d10e7740ab3b761cd27ab8e748f7
#
_entry.id   c461d10e7740ab3b761cd27ab8e748f7
#
_cell.length_a   1.000
_cell.length_b   1.000
_cell.length_c   1.000
_cell.angle_alpha   90.00
_cell.angle_beta   90.00
_cell.angle_gamma   90.00
#
_symmetry.space_group_name_H-M   'P 1'
#
loop_
_entity.id
_entity.type
_entity.pdbx_description
1 polymer ?
#
loop_
_entity_poly.entity_id
_entity_poly.type
_entity_poly.pdbx_seq_one_letter_code
_entity_poly.pdbx_strand_id
1 'polypeptide(L)'
;ASFALLISYVNWDSREKEARQVSQRVLTRTVSEVEYYYRESARSAQSLVDNQARIEGIYKYFSLSTPDYFYWQLERKASPYVSVSIYENIDDLYVRNDFVTGVAIVLQDSTEVYVSTRDNRSGYKVSADAFKPDANSFAVPVSDPVSDQALGVIYVSVSSDVFYKAIDNTRGNTPIAVSITSPFETDMFHQGEKSDREEWLQDETAHGYQVQVAVPRGYVLSGSISSSVFILALSLLFIVILYVTLKKTFSKYQTQVVDLVETIHDIAQGEQGKRIDLTKKDQELLLIAETTNDMLDRLERNIHDIYQLELSQKDANMRALQAQINPHFMYNTLEFLRMYAVMENQNELADIIYEFSSLLRNNISDERET
;
A
#
# COMPACT_ATOMS: atom_id res chain seq x y z
N ALA A 1 5.29 14.51 11.25
CA ALA A 1 6.01 15.11 10.13
C ALA A 1 7.12 14.18 9.60
N SER A 2 8.02 13.67 10.45
CA SER A 2 9.17 12.82 10.03
C SER A 2 8.75 11.52 9.33
N PHE A 3 7.70 10.85 9.79
CA PHE A 3 7.20 9.61 9.19
C PHE A 3 6.59 9.84 7.79
N ALA A 4 5.88 10.95 7.62
CA ALA A 4 5.31 11.33 6.33
C ALA A 4 6.39 11.63 5.28
N LEU A 5 7.43 12.35 5.69
CA LEU A 5 8.60 12.63 4.84
C LEU A 5 9.34 11.35 4.45
N LEU A 6 9.49 10.42 5.39
CA LEU A 6 10.12 9.12 5.11
C LEU A 6 9.32 8.32 4.08
N ILE A 7 8.00 8.24 4.21
CA ILE A 7 7.13 7.53 3.25
C ILE A 7 7.22 8.19 1.87
N SER A 8 7.14 9.52 1.80
CA SER A 8 7.27 10.24 0.55
C SER A 8 8.62 9.99 -0.12
N TYR A 9 9.70 9.98 0.65
CA TYR A 9 11.04 9.68 0.14
C TYR A 9 11.15 8.25 -0.39
N VAL A 10 10.67 7.25 0.37
CA VAL A 10 10.71 5.83 -0.05
C VAL A 10 9.88 5.61 -1.31
N ASN A 11 8.69 6.23 -1.40
CA ASN A 11 7.85 6.16 -2.60
C ASN A 11 8.53 6.78 -3.82
N TRP A 12 9.15 7.95 -3.64
CA TRP A 12 9.87 8.62 -4.72
C TRP A 12 11.07 7.80 -5.20
N ASP A 13 11.91 7.31 -4.29
CA ASP A 13 13.08 6.47 -4.60
C ASP A 13 12.67 5.17 -5.33
N SER A 14 11.59 4.53 -4.89
CA SER A 14 11.06 3.33 -5.54
C SER A 14 10.58 3.60 -6.96
N ARG A 15 9.86 4.71 -7.18
CA ARG A 15 9.39 5.10 -8.50
C ARG A 15 10.51 5.54 -9.45
N GLU A 16 11.52 6.23 -8.93
CA GLU A 16 12.69 6.59 -9.71
C GLU A 16 13.45 5.35 -10.17
N LYS A 17 13.66 4.38 -9.28
CA LYS A 17 14.30 3.10 -9.62
C LYS A 17 13.50 2.32 -10.68
N GLU A 18 12.18 2.27 -10.54
CA GLU A 18 11.30 1.63 -11.52
C GLU A 18 11.41 2.33 -12.89
N ALA A 19 11.33 3.65 -12.93
CA ALA A 19 11.48 4.45 -14.14
C ALA A 19 12.84 4.21 -14.81
N ARG A 20 13.91 4.21 -14.05
CA ARG A 20 15.27 3.92 -14.55
C ARG A 20 15.40 2.51 -15.10
N GLN A 21 14.81 1.50 -14.45
CA GLN A 21 14.79 0.12 -14.95
C GLN A 21 14.00 -0.02 -16.25
N VAL A 22 12.84 0.67 -16.37
CA VAL A 22 12.06 0.67 -17.62
C VAL A 22 12.85 1.36 -18.73
N SER A 23 13.45 2.54 -18.46
CA SER A 23 14.29 3.24 -19.44
C SER A 23 15.44 2.37 -19.94
N GLN A 24 16.15 1.68 -19.03
CA GLN A 24 17.24 0.79 -19.40
C GLN A 24 16.78 -0.39 -20.28
N ARG A 25 15.64 -0.99 -19.97
CA ARG A 25 15.07 -2.08 -20.78
C ARG A 25 14.67 -1.59 -22.18
N VAL A 26 14.01 -0.44 -22.25
CA VAL A 26 13.60 0.16 -23.52
C VAL A 26 14.82 0.57 -24.33
N LEU A 27 15.83 1.18 -23.71
CA LEU A 27 17.10 1.52 -24.38
C LEU A 27 17.76 0.28 -24.99
N THR A 28 18.01 -0.74 -24.21
CA THR A 28 18.65 -1.98 -24.68
C THR A 28 17.83 -2.65 -25.79
N ARG A 29 16.49 -2.66 -25.66
CA ARG A 29 15.63 -3.24 -26.70
C ARG A 29 15.66 -2.42 -27.97
N THR A 30 15.56 -1.09 -27.87
CA THR A 30 15.58 -0.20 -29.04
C THR A 30 16.92 -0.26 -29.75
N VAL A 31 18.05 -0.25 -29.03
CA VAL A 31 19.39 -0.46 -29.64
C VAL A 31 19.45 -1.78 -30.41
N SER A 32 18.94 -2.86 -29.80
CA SER A 32 18.92 -4.19 -30.48
C SER A 32 18.03 -4.19 -31.71
N GLU A 33 16.91 -3.49 -31.73
CA GLU A 33 16.02 -3.39 -32.90
C GLU A 33 16.64 -2.54 -34.01
N VAL A 34 17.25 -1.40 -33.65
CA VAL A 34 17.99 -0.56 -34.64
C VAL A 34 19.08 -1.38 -35.31
N GLU A 35 19.88 -2.12 -34.51
CA GLU A 35 20.94 -2.99 -35.03
C GLU A 35 20.40 -4.13 -35.90
N TYR A 36 19.25 -4.72 -35.51
CA TYR A 36 18.58 -5.75 -36.29
C TYR A 36 18.14 -5.22 -37.66
N TYR A 37 17.39 -4.09 -37.66
CA TYR A 37 16.89 -3.52 -38.92
C TYR A 37 18.00 -2.92 -39.80
N TYR A 38 19.08 -2.40 -39.19
CA TYR A 38 20.27 -2.05 -39.98
C TYR A 38 20.85 -3.28 -40.70
N ARG A 39 21.05 -4.39 -39.99
CA ARG A 39 21.58 -5.64 -40.62
C ARG A 39 20.67 -6.20 -41.67
N GLU A 40 19.37 -6.19 -41.47
CA GLU A 40 18.42 -6.65 -42.51
C GLU A 40 18.39 -5.69 -43.69
N SER A 41 18.49 -4.39 -43.48
CA SER A 41 18.63 -3.38 -44.53
C SER A 41 19.96 -3.56 -45.31
N ALA A 42 21.05 -3.82 -44.59
CA ALA A 42 22.34 -4.11 -45.22
C ALA A 42 22.30 -5.37 -46.08
N ARG A 43 21.68 -6.46 -45.61
CA ARG A 43 21.45 -7.67 -46.41
C ARG A 43 20.61 -7.39 -47.64
N SER A 44 19.55 -6.60 -47.49
CA SER A 44 18.67 -6.21 -48.59
C SER A 44 19.42 -5.37 -49.63
N ALA A 45 20.17 -4.37 -49.19
CA ALA A 45 21.00 -3.55 -50.08
C ALA A 45 22.07 -4.36 -50.79
N GLN A 46 22.78 -5.25 -50.07
CA GLN A 46 23.79 -6.12 -50.64
C GLN A 46 23.20 -7.08 -51.67
N SER A 47 21.96 -7.57 -51.49
CA SER A 47 21.29 -8.44 -52.44
C SER A 47 21.01 -7.79 -53.80
N LEU A 48 20.99 -6.46 -53.88
CA LEU A 48 20.82 -5.71 -55.13
C LEU A 48 22.11 -5.68 -55.96
N VAL A 49 23.27 -5.93 -55.34
CA VAL A 49 24.60 -5.86 -55.95
C VAL A 49 25.40 -7.15 -55.71
N ASP A 50 24.74 -8.27 -55.43
CA ASP A 50 25.37 -9.56 -55.07
C ASP A 50 26.05 -10.28 -56.24
N ASN A 51 25.82 -9.85 -57.46
CA ASN A 51 26.42 -10.41 -58.66
C ASN A 51 26.55 -9.35 -59.74
N GLN A 52 27.48 -9.65 -60.71
CA GLN A 52 27.83 -8.77 -61.86
C GLN A 52 26.61 -8.42 -62.72
N ALA A 53 25.69 -9.38 -62.95
CA ALA A 53 24.51 -9.12 -63.76
C ALA A 53 23.57 -8.06 -63.16
N ARG A 54 23.39 -8.08 -61.89
CA ARG A 54 22.61 -7.04 -61.16
C ARG A 54 23.31 -5.69 -61.17
N ILE A 55 24.62 -5.67 -60.92
CA ILE A 55 25.45 -4.48 -61.03
C ILE A 55 25.36 -3.83 -62.39
N GLU A 56 25.57 -4.67 -63.47
CA GLU A 56 25.45 -4.26 -64.89
C GLU A 56 24.03 -3.66 -65.14
N GLY A 57 22.99 -4.32 -64.61
CA GLY A 57 21.61 -3.87 -64.71
C GLY A 57 21.39 -2.50 -64.13
N ILE A 58 21.95 -2.22 -62.91
CA ILE A 58 21.90 -0.92 -62.28
C ILE A 58 22.64 0.13 -63.12
N TYR A 59 23.88 -0.09 -63.51
CA TYR A 59 24.65 0.83 -64.38
C TYR A 59 23.97 1.14 -65.67
N LYS A 60 23.38 0.12 -66.39
CA LYS A 60 22.61 0.30 -67.59
C LYS A 60 21.35 1.15 -67.40
N TYR A 61 20.66 0.99 -66.23
CA TYR A 61 19.52 1.82 -65.90
C TYR A 61 19.93 3.29 -65.85
N PHE A 62 21.06 3.62 -65.22
CA PHE A 62 21.51 5.02 -65.12
C PHE A 62 22.03 5.57 -66.51
N SER A 63 22.60 4.77 -67.34
CA SER A 63 23.24 5.18 -68.62
C SER A 63 22.31 5.21 -69.82
N LEU A 64 21.20 4.48 -69.78
CA LEU A 64 20.28 4.35 -70.90
C LEU A 64 19.00 5.15 -70.69
N SER A 65 18.30 5.49 -71.79
CA SER A 65 16.92 5.95 -71.68
C SER A 65 16.00 4.79 -71.26
N THR A 66 14.84 5.11 -70.74
CA THR A 66 13.89 4.09 -70.24
C THR A 66 13.48 3.07 -71.33
N PRO A 67 13.19 3.51 -72.60
CA PRO A 67 12.91 2.56 -73.67
C PRO A 67 14.11 1.69 -74.02
N ASP A 68 15.32 2.26 -74.11
CA ASP A 68 16.53 1.52 -74.44
C ASP A 68 16.90 0.53 -73.34
N TYR A 69 16.69 0.89 -72.06
CA TYR A 69 16.89 -0.02 -70.92
C TYR A 69 15.93 -1.22 -71.00
N PHE A 70 14.66 -0.98 -71.40
CA PHE A 70 13.66 -2.05 -71.54
C PHE A 70 14.08 -3.04 -72.70
N TYR A 71 14.55 -2.53 -73.87
CA TYR A 71 15.04 -3.37 -74.91
C TYR A 71 16.30 -4.14 -74.52
N TRP A 72 17.23 -3.51 -73.87
CA TRP A 72 18.42 -4.15 -73.32
C TRP A 72 18.09 -5.30 -72.34
N GLN A 73 17.11 -5.14 -71.48
CA GLN A 73 16.65 -6.20 -70.58
C GLN A 73 16.07 -7.40 -71.30
N LEU A 74 15.29 -7.17 -72.37
CA LEU A 74 14.72 -8.25 -73.21
C LEU A 74 15.77 -9.07 -73.85
N GLU A 75 16.83 -8.47 -74.36
CA GLU A 75 17.97 -9.18 -75.01
C GLU A 75 18.74 -10.02 -73.97
N ARG A 76 18.86 -9.59 -72.75
CA ARG A 76 19.59 -10.26 -71.65
C ARG A 76 18.75 -11.29 -70.83
N LYS A 77 17.46 -11.38 -71.04
CA LYS A 77 16.54 -12.25 -70.31
C LYS A 77 16.76 -13.77 -70.54
N ALA A 78 17.92 -14.18 -71.10
CA ALA A 78 18.25 -15.57 -71.42
C ALA A 78 18.61 -16.43 -70.16
N SER A 79 18.75 -15.89 -68.98
CA SER A 79 19.03 -16.65 -67.72
C SER A 79 17.80 -16.69 -66.79
N PRO A 80 17.27 -17.88 -66.50
CA PRO A 80 16.06 -17.99 -65.69
C PRO A 80 16.33 -17.77 -64.19
N TYR A 81 17.59 -17.65 -63.79
CA TYR A 81 17.96 -17.66 -62.37
C TYR A 81 18.39 -16.30 -61.78
N VAL A 82 18.73 -15.31 -62.62
CA VAL A 82 19.21 -14.00 -62.19
C VAL A 82 18.56 -12.89 -63.01
N SER A 83 17.75 -12.07 -62.42
CA SER A 83 17.19 -10.91 -63.09
C SER A 83 18.20 -9.76 -63.12
N VAL A 84 18.41 -9.22 -64.33
CA VAL A 84 19.19 -7.99 -64.55
C VAL A 84 18.34 -6.73 -64.36
N SER A 85 17.03 -6.88 -64.20
CA SER A 85 16.09 -5.79 -64.06
C SER A 85 16.14 -5.16 -62.69
N ILE A 86 16.46 -3.88 -62.64
CA ILE A 86 16.37 -3.14 -61.37
C ILE A 86 14.95 -3.19 -60.79
N TYR A 87 13.93 -3.16 -61.67
CA TYR A 87 12.51 -3.18 -61.24
C TYR A 87 12.14 -4.49 -60.57
N GLU A 88 12.54 -5.64 -61.16
CA GLU A 88 12.25 -6.95 -60.60
C GLU A 88 13.01 -7.17 -59.28
N ASN A 89 14.27 -6.73 -59.19
CA ASN A 89 15.10 -6.85 -57.99
C ASN A 89 14.55 -5.99 -56.83
N ILE A 90 14.05 -4.79 -57.14
CA ILE A 90 13.41 -3.90 -56.16
C ILE A 90 12.05 -4.45 -55.75
N ASP A 91 11.24 -4.98 -56.68
CA ASP A 91 9.96 -5.60 -56.32
C ASP A 91 10.15 -6.81 -55.40
N ASP A 92 11.11 -7.70 -55.73
CA ASP A 92 11.50 -8.81 -54.86
C ASP A 92 11.93 -8.37 -53.47
N LEU A 93 12.66 -7.26 -53.37
CA LEU A 93 13.10 -6.71 -52.08
C LEU A 93 11.89 -6.28 -51.23
N TYR A 94 10.90 -5.57 -51.80
CA TYR A 94 9.67 -5.18 -51.12
C TYR A 94 8.78 -6.36 -50.75
N VAL A 95 8.75 -7.40 -51.55
CA VAL A 95 7.99 -8.62 -51.26
C VAL A 95 8.58 -9.38 -50.06
N ARG A 96 9.92 -9.47 -50.02
CA ARG A 96 10.61 -10.20 -48.94
C ARG A 96 10.70 -9.46 -47.62
N ASN A 97 10.63 -8.11 -47.65
CA ASN A 97 10.89 -7.27 -46.48
C ASN A 97 9.72 -6.29 -46.22
N ASP A 98 8.78 -6.70 -45.40
CA ASP A 98 7.60 -5.90 -45.12
C ASP A 98 7.91 -4.57 -44.37
N PHE A 99 9.05 -4.51 -43.70
CA PHE A 99 9.48 -3.33 -42.96
C PHE A 99 10.05 -2.23 -43.87
N VAL A 100 10.46 -2.56 -45.12
CA VAL A 100 11.03 -1.58 -46.05
C VAL A 100 9.93 -0.75 -46.71
N THR A 101 10.06 0.57 -46.63
CA THR A 101 9.12 1.54 -47.21
C THR A 101 9.67 2.24 -48.43
N GLY A 102 10.99 2.36 -48.54
CA GLY A 102 11.66 3.01 -49.66
C GLY A 102 13.08 2.48 -49.87
N VAL A 103 13.57 2.64 -51.11
CA VAL A 103 14.95 2.32 -51.48
C VAL A 103 15.47 3.42 -52.41
N ALA A 104 16.66 3.95 -52.10
CA ALA A 104 17.34 4.87 -52.99
C ALA A 104 18.77 4.38 -53.25
N ILE A 105 19.16 4.35 -54.52
CA ILE A 105 20.49 3.90 -54.97
C ILE A 105 21.28 5.12 -55.46
N VAL A 106 22.36 5.42 -54.76
CA VAL A 106 23.31 6.49 -55.07
C VAL A 106 24.62 5.86 -55.52
N LEU A 107 24.91 5.94 -56.80
CA LEU A 107 26.19 5.45 -57.32
C LEU A 107 27.25 6.56 -57.20
N GLN A 108 28.51 6.16 -56.99
CA GLN A 108 29.62 7.07 -56.81
C GLN A 108 29.88 7.94 -58.07
N ASP A 109 29.67 7.36 -59.25
CA ASP A 109 29.95 7.99 -60.54
C ASP A 109 28.70 8.51 -61.27
N SER A 110 27.58 8.61 -60.61
CA SER A 110 26.31 9.07 -61.22
C SER A 110 25.86 10.43 -60.64
N THR A 111 25.37 11.28 -61.52
CA THR A 111 24.70 12.52 -61.16
C THR A 111 23.21 12.35 -60.84
N GLU A 112 22.70 11.16 -61.08
CA GLU A 112 21.31 10.77 -60.81
C GLU A 112 21.25 9.74 -59.67
N VAL A 113 20.14 9.73 -58.93
CA VAL A 113 19.79 8.79 -57.89
C VAL A 113 18.52 8.07 -58.30
N TYR A 114 18.51 6.74 -58.20
CA TYR A 114 17.28 5.99 -58.30
C TYR A 114 16.54 6.01 -56.98
N VAL A 115 15.26 6.31 -57.02
CA VAL A 115 14.40 6.34 -55.85
C VAL A 115 13.14 5.53 -56.11
N SER A 116 12.82 4.61 -55.22
CA SER A 116 11.56 3.88 -55.23
C SER A 116 10.92 3.87 -53.86
N THR A 117 9.61 3.70 -53.83
CA THR A 117 8.81 3.52 -52.62
C THR A 117 7.93 2.29 -52.77
N ARG A 118 7.40 1.80 -51.66
CA ARG A 118 6.48 0.64 -51.66
C ARG A 118 5.26 0.87 -52.58
N ASP A 119 4.79 2.10 -52.68
CA ASP A 119 3.65 2.48 -53.56
C ASP A 119 4.06 2.69 -55.01
N ASN A 120 5.31 3.07 -55.26
CA ASN A 120 5.90 3.21 -56.59
C ASN A 120 7.17 2.38 -56.69
N ARG A 121 7.01 1.07 -56.86
CA ARG A 121 8.13 0.09 -56.92
C ARG A 121 8.98 0.19 -58.18
N SER A 122 8.40 0.75 -59.25
CA SER A 122 9.17 1.00 -60.50
C SER A 122 10.20 2.11 -60.29
N GLY A 123 9.98 2.99 -59.34
CA GLY A 123 10.89 4.08 -59.03
C GLY A 123 11.04 5.12 -60.14
N TYR A 124 11.91 6.04 -59.88
CA TYR A 124 12.24 7.13 -60.84
C TYR A 124 13.64 7.68 -60.52
N LYS A 125 14.18 8.45 -61.46
CA LYS A 125 15.46 9.13 -61.28
C LYS A 125 15.29 10.54 -60.77
N VAL A 126 16.17 10.97 -59.84
CA VAL A 126 16.26 12.30 -59.29
C VAL A 126 17.71 12.77 -59.42
N SER A 127 17.93 14.09 -59.63
CA SER A 127 19.28 14.64 -59.54
C SER A 127 19.90 14.41 -58.16
N ALA A 128 21.17 14.02 -58.12
CA ALA A 128 21.90 13.81 -56.86
C ALA A 128 21.91 15.07 -55.97
N ASP A 129 21.96 16.28 -56.59
CA ASP A 129 21.93 17.54 -55.83
C ASP A 129 20.57 17.83 -55.16
N ALA A 130 19.47 17.26 -55.70
CA ALA A 130 18.12 17.40 -55.17
C ALA A 130 17.71 16.29 -54.24
N PHE A 131 18.46 15.19 -54.21
CA PHE A 131 18.14 14.04 -53.39
C PHE A 131 18.42 14.32 -51.92
N LYS A 132 17.43 14.01 -51.08
CA LYS A 132 17.58 13.94 -49.61
C LYS A 132 17.05 12.58 -49.19
N PRO A 133 17.86 11.80 -48.44
CA PRO A 133 17.37 10.55 -47.89
C PRO A 133 16.26 10.79 -46.90
N ASP A 134 15.31 9.84 -46.82
CA ASP A 134 14.29 9.87 -45.77
C ASP A 134 14.96 9.81 -44.41
N ALA A 135 14.36 10.52 -43.42
CA ALA A 135 14.91 10.57 -42.08
C ALA A 135 15.07 9.18 -41.46
N ASN A 136 14.12 8.27 -41.75
CA ASN A 136 14.09 6.88 -41.24
C ASN A 136 14.79 5.87 -42.15
N SER A 137 15.83 6.30 -42.90
CA SER A 137 16.61 5.42 -43.76
C SER A 137 17.95 5.04 -43.16
N PHE A 138 18.33 3.79 -43.42
CA PHE A 138 19.66 3.28 -43.16
C PHE A 138 20.54 3.48 -44.41
N ALA A 139 21.70 4.14 -44.23
CA ALA A 139 22.69 4.30 -45.26
C ALA A 139 23.64 3.07 -45.28
N VAL A 140 23.58 2.31 -46.33
CA VAL A 140 24.37 1.09 -46.49
C VAL A 140 25.38 1.29 -47.59
N PRO A 141 26.70 1.39 -47.30
CA PRO A 141 27.71 1.37 -48.32
C PRO A 141 27.77 0.00 -49.02
N VAL A 142 27.85 0.01 -50.34
CA VAL A 142 27.91 -1.21 -51.15
C VAL A 142 29.13 -1.20 -52.02
N SER A 143 29.73 -2.40 -52.22
CA SER A 143 30.88 -2.65 -53.05
C SER A 143 30.63 -3.81 -54.02
N ASP A 144 31.39 -3.84 -55.09
CA ASP A 144 31.41 -4.97 -56.05
C ASP A 144 31.98 -6.21 -55.31
N PRO A 145 31.22 -7.32 -55.24
CA PRO A 145 31.63 -8.51 -54.51
C PRO A 145 32.87 -9.22 -55.09
N VAL A 146 33.29 -8.88 -56.33
CA VAL A 146 34.47 -9.51 -56.99
C VAL A 146 35.69 -8.62 -56.91
N SER A 147 35.55 -7.32 -57.21
CA SER A 147 36.66 -6.36 -57.21
C SER A 147 36.86 -5.61 -55.87
N ASP A 148 35.90 -5.69 -54.94
CA ASP A 148 35.80 -4.93 -53.68
C ASP A 148 35.78 -3.39 -53.88
N GLN A 149 35.55 -2.95 -55.13
CA GLN A 149 35.47 -1.55 -55.48
C GLN A 149 34.16 -0.95 -54.95
N ALA A 150 34.23 0.19 -54.28
CA ALA A 150 33.04 0.90 -53.79
C ALA A 150 32.13 1.30 -54.98
N LEU A 151 30.87 0.90 -54.92
CA LEU A 151 29.84 1.24 -55.92
C LEU A 151 29.09 2.50 -55.56
N GLY A 152 28.85 2.70 -54.26
CA GLY A 152 28.08 3.82 -53.75
C GLY A 152 27.40 3.51 -52.42
N VAL A 153 26.25 4.15 -52.20
CA VAL A 153 25.43 3.97 -51.00
C VAL A 153 23.99 3.66 -51.38
N ILE A 154 23.43 2.64 -50.79
CA ILE A 154 22.00 2.33 -50.88
C ILE A 154 21.32 2.75 -49.59
N TYR A 155 20.36 3.65 -49.69
CA TYR A 155 19.51 4.04 -48.59
C TYR A 155 18.28 3.14 -48.53
N VAL A 156 18.06 2.49 -47.42
CA VAL A 156 16.88 1.65 -47.18
C VAL A 156 16.02 2.29 -46.11
N SER A 157 14.90 2.86 -46.54
CA SER A 157 13.92 3.46 -45.63
C SER A 157 13.11 2.38 -44.95
N VAL A 158 12.90 2.51 -43.62
CA VAL A 158 12.14 1.54 -42.83
C VAL A 158 10.90 2.18 -42.22
N SER A 159 9.87 1.37 -41.98
CA SER A 159 8.66 1.85 -41.33
C SER A 159 8.97 2.21 -39.88
N SER A 160 8.57 3.41 -39.43
CA SER A 160 8.65 3.80 -38.03
C SER A 160 7.82 2.92 -37.09
N ASP A 161 6.82 2.20 -37.62
CA ASP A 161 5.96 1.29 -36.88
C ASP A 161 6.73 0.17 -36.15
N VAL A 162 7.88 -0.23 -36.71
CA VAL A 162 8.71 -1.29 -36.14
C VAL A 162 9.28 -0.82 -34.77
N PHE A 163 9.70 0.43 -34.71
CA PHE A 163 10.22 1.03 -33.48
C PHE A 163 9.08 1.33 -32.48
N TYR A 164 7.95 1.86 -32.96
CA TYR A 164 6.77 2.06 -32.12
C TYR A 164 6.35 0.77 -31.42
N LYS A 165 6.22 -0.33 -32.18
CA LYS A 165 5.84 -1.64 -31.63
C LYS A 165 6.84 -2.16 -30.60
N ALA A 166 8.13 -2.04 -30.88
CA ALA A 166 9.19 -2.49 -29.99
C ALA A 166 9.17 -1.74 -28.66
N ILE A 167 9.00 -0.42 -28.72
CA ILE A 167 8.93 0.47 -27.56
C ILE A 167 7.66 0.19 -26.76
N ASP A 168 6.49 0.17 -27.40
CA ASP A 168 5.19 -0.02 -26.75
C ASP A 168 5.10 -1.38 -26.04
N ASN A 169 5.62 -2.43 -26.63
CA ASN A 169 5.67 -3.76 -26.01
C ASN A 169 6.60 -3.82 -24.78
N THR A 170 7.57 -2.91 -24.70
CA THR A 170 8.58 -2.93 -23.64
C THR A 170 8.28 -1.95 -22.50
N ARG A 171 7.70 -0.78 -22.82
CA ARG A 171 7.44 0.30 -21.83
C ARG A 171 6.26 0.01 -20.91
N GLY A 172 5.32 -0.86 -21.31
CA GLY A 172 4.05 -1.06 -20.61
C GLY A 172 3.25 0.24 -20.53
N ASN A 173 2.80 0.60 -19.33
CA ASN A 173 2.04 1.84 -19.08
C ASN A 173 2.91 3.05 -18.74
N THR A 174 4.23 2.92 -18.74
CA THR A 174 5.13 4.02 -18.40
C THR A 174 5.26 4.95 -19.60
N PRO A 175 4.96 6.24 -19.48
CA PRO A 175 5.25 7.19 -20.54
C PRO A 175 6.76 7.32 -20.68
N ILE A 176 7.24 7.24 -21.91
CA ILE A 176 8.66 7.25 -22.21
C ILE A 176 8.90 8.10 -23.46
N ALA A 177 9.98 8.86 -23.43
CA ALA A 177 10.48 9.56 -24.60
C ALA A 177 11.66 8.78 -25.18
N VAL A 178 11.65 8.55 -26.50
CA VAL A 178 12.71 7.85 -27.23
C VAL A 178 13.09 8.67 -28.44
N SER A 179 14.39 8.84 -28.70
CA SER A 179 14.94 9.45 -29.89
C SER A 179 16.01 8.53 -30.48
N ILE A 180 15.96 8.35 -31.79
CA ILE A 180 16.98 7.61 -32.55
C ILE A 180 17.57 8.59 -33.55
N THR A 181 18.88 8.82 -33.46
CA THR A 181 19.62 9.73 -34.35
C THR A 181 20.60 8.96 -35.17
N SER A 182 20.63 9.25 -36.45
CA SER A 182 21.57 8.63 -37.40
C SER A 182 23.02 9.11 -37.18
N PRO A 183 24.03 8.42 -37.71
CA PRO A 183 25.43 8.86 -37.67
C PRO A 183 25.67 10.24 -38.35
N PHE A 184 24.73 10.70 -39.16
CA PHE A 184 24.74 12.01 -39.82
C PHE A 184 23.94 13.10 -39.09
N GLU A 185 23.68 12.88 -37.79
CA GLU A 185 22.93 13.80 -36.93
C GLU A 185 21.47 14.07 -37.39
N THR A 186 20.90 13.16 -38.18
CA THR A 186 19.51 13.27 -38.62
C THR A 186 18.61 12.51 -37.63
N ASP A 187 17.53 13.16 -37.18
CA ASP A 187 16.52 12.50 -36.35
C ASP A 187 15.78 11.43 -37.18
N MET A 188 16.09 10.17 -36.92
CA MET A 188 15.50 9.02 -37.58
C MET A 188 14.11 8.66 -37.02
N PHE A 189 13.97 8.78 -35.73
CA PHE A 189 12.73 8.45 -35.04
C PHE A 189 12.61 9.24 -33.73
N HIS A 190 11.40 9.70 -33.46
CA HIS A 190 11.11 10.37 -32.21
C HIS A 190 9.72 9.97 -31.69
N GLN A 191 9.62 9.63 -30.40
CA GLN A 191 8.38 9.35 -29.70
C GLN A 191 8.41 10.02 -28.33
N GLY A 192 7.32 10.72 -27.95
CA GLY A 192 7.19 11.42 -26.67
C GLY A 192 7.71 12.86 -26.72
N GLU A 193 7.49 13.61 -25.63
CA GLU A 193 7.95 15.01 -25.56
C GLU A 193 9.41 15.07 -25.11
N LYS A 194 10.21 15.81 -25.86
CA LYS A 194 11.60 16.09 -25.52
C LYS A 194 11.65 17.27 -24.54
N SER A 195 12.14 17.04 -23.34
CA SER A 195 12.31 18.11 -22.33
C SER A 195 13.77 18.21 -21.93
N ASP A 196 14.31 19.42 -21.88
CA ASP A 196 15.69 19.71 -21.48
C ASP A 196 15.98 19.42 -20.01
N ARG A 197 14.95 19.13 -19.21
CA ARG A 197 15.07 18.86 -17.78
C ARG A 197 15.11 17.38 -17.43
N GLU A 198 15.14 16.48 -18.42
CA GLU A 198 15.11 15.03 -18.22
C GLU A 198 16.49 14.45 -18.22
N GLU A 199 16.68 13.38 -17.45
CA GLU A 199 17.92 12.59 -17.47
C GLU A 199 17.77 11.54 -18.58
N TRP A 200 18.46 11.76 -19.69
CA TRP A 200 18.47 10.85 -20.83
C TRP A 200 19.50 9.75 -20.64
N LEU A 201 19.05 8.51 -20.69
CA LEU A 201 19.94 7.38 -20.90
C LEU A 201 20.24 7.27 -22.39
N GLN A 202 21.49 7.09 -22.75
CA GLN A 202 21.91 6.98 -24.13
C GLN A 202 22.82 5.77 -24.33
N ASP A 203 22.73 5.20 -25.52
CA ASP A 203 23.60 4.13 -25.98
C ASP A 203 23.77 4.25 -27.50
N GLU A 204 24.81 3.64 -28.06
CA GLU A 204 25.14 3.72 -29.46
C GLU A 204 25.25 2.32 -30.06
N THR A 205 24.70 2.16 -31.26
CA THR A 205 24.85 0.91 -32.02
C THR A 205 26.25 0.79 -32.60
N ALA A 206 26.64 -0.42 -33.00
CA ALA A 206 27.93 -0.68 -33.68
C ALA A 206 28.11 0.14 -34.97
N HIS A 207 27.02 0.70 -35.52
CA HIS A 207 27.02 1.47 -36.78
C HIS A 207 26.81 2.97 -36.57
N GLY A 208 26.97 3.47 -35.30
CA GLY A 208 26.95 4.90 -35.00
C GLY A 208 25.55 5.50 -34.85
N TYR A 209 24.48 4.69 -34.80
CA TYR A 209 23.14 5.19 -34.46
C TYR A 209 23.01 5.40 -32.98
N GLN A 210 22.66 6.60 -32.57
CA GLN A 210 22.48 6.96 -31.14
C GLN A 210 21.01 6.78 -30.74
N VAL A 211 20.79 6.06 -29.68
CA VAL A 211 19.48 5.88 -29.06
C VAL A 211 19.46 6.57 -27.70
N GLN A 212 18.48 7.45 -27.51
CA GLN A 212 18.27 8.18 -26.26
C GLN A 212 16.89 7.86 -25.71
N VAL A 213 16.81 7.63 -24.42
CA VAL A 213 15.58 7.23 -23.75
C VAL A 213 15.44 7.98 -22.40
N ALA A 214 14.28 8.56 -22.13
CA ALA A 214 13.98 9.20 -20.86
C ALA A 214 12.55 8.93 -20.41
N VAL A 215 12.33 8.91 -19.08
CA VAL A 215 10.99 8.95 -18.50
C VAL A 215 10.72 10.38 -18.01
N PRO A 216 9.57 10.97 -18.38
CA PRO A 216 9.22 12.33 -17.96
C PRO A 216 9.20 12.46 -16.43
N ARG A 217 9.96 13.41 -15.88
CA ARG A 217 10.01 13.68 -14.43
C ARG A 217 8.63 13.97 -13.85
N GLY A 218 7.75 14.59 -14.62
CA GLY A 218 6.37 14.85 -14.21
C GLY A 218 5.60 13.58 -13.87
N TYR A 219 5.85 12.49 -14.58
CA TYR A 219 5.24 11.18 -14.29
C TYR A 219 5.70 10.61 -12.95
N VAL A 220 7.02 10.65 -12.69
CA VAL A 220 7.61 10.17 -11.43
C VAL A 220 7.09 11.00 -10.26
N LEU A 221 7.08 12.34 -10.38
CA LEU A 221 6.63 13.25 -9.33
C LEU A 221 5.12 13.11 -9.05
N SER A 222 4.28 13.16 -10.08
CA SER A 222 2.83 13.09 -9.91
C SER A 222 2.38 11.78 -9.26
N GLY A 223 2.96 10.67 -9.70
CA GLY A 223 2.69 9.35 -9.12
C GLY A 223 3.14 9.23 -7.67
N SER A 224 4.29 9.82 -7.30
CA SER A 224 4.79 9.83 -5.93
C SER A 224 3.95 10.71 -5.02
N ILE A 225 3.51 11.88 -5.47
CA ILE A 225 2.66 12.79 -4.70
C ILE A 225 1.29 12.14 -4.46
N SER A 226 0.66 11.58 -5.49
CA SER A 226 -0.67 10.96 -5.38
C SER A 226 -0.67 9.81 -4.37
N SER A 227 0.31 8.89 -4.45
CA SER A 227 0.41 7.77 -3.51
C SER A 227 0.75 8.23 -2.08
N SER A 228 1.60 9.26 -1.93
CA SER A 228 1.93 9.83 -0.62
C SER A 228 0.72 10.49 0.04
N VAL A 229 -0.06 11.26 -0.69
CA VAL A 229 -1.30 11.89 -0.21
C VAL A 229 -2.31 10.83 0.23
N PHE A 230 -2.48 9.77 -0.55
CA PHE A 230 -3.38 8.66 -0.19
C PHE A 230 -2.96 7.97 1.12
N ILE A 231 -1.67 7.64 1.28
CA ILE A 231 -1.14 7.01 2.50
C ILE A 231 -1.29 7.94 3.70
N LEU A 232 -1.03 9.24 3.53
CA LEU A 232 -1.22 10.24 4.58
C LEU A 232 -2.68 10.38 5.02
N ALA A 233 -3.62 10.40 4.07
CA ALA A 233 -5.05 10.46 4.35
C ALA A 233 -5.50 9.20 5.12
N LEU A 234 -5.04 8.01 4.71
CA LEU A 234 -5.35 6.76 5.39
C LEU A 234 -4.75 6.70 6.80
N SER A 235 -3.52 7.18 6.99
CA SER A 235 -2.87 7.23 8.30
C SER A 235 -3.57 8.21 9.25
N LEU A 236 -4.01 9.38 8.74
CA LEU A 236 -4.79 10.34 9.50
C LEU A 236 -6.14 9.76 9.95
N LEU A 237 -6.83 9.08 9.04
CA LEU A 237 -8.09 8.38 9.36
C LEU A 237 -7.89 7.35 10.47
N PHE A 238 -6.82 6.55 10.38
CA PHE A 238 -6.48 5.57 11.41
C PHE A 238 -6.20 6.21 12.77
N ILE A 239 -5.45 7.32 12.80
CA ILE A 239 -5.16 8.08 14.04
C ILE A 239 -6.46 8.62 14.67
N VAL A 240 -7.39 9.14 13.85
CA VAL A 240 -8.68 9.64 14.32
C VAL A 240 -9.51 8.51 14.92
N ILE A 241 -9.60 7.36 14.25
CA ILE A 241 -10.33 6.19 14.78
C ILE A 241 -9.70 5.73 16.10
N LEU A 242 -8.37 5.62 16.16
CA LEU A 242 -7.64 5.23 17.36
C LEU A 242 -7.90 6.22 18.52
N TYR A 243 -7.83 7.51 18.23
CA TYR A 243 -8.12 8.55 19.24
C TYR A 243 -9.54 8.46 19.79
N VAL A 244 -10.54 8.31 18.92
CA VAL A 244 -11.96 8.19 19.32
C VAL A 244 -12.19 6.93 20.16
N THR A 245 -11.62 5.80 19.77
CA THR A 245 -11.77 4.53 20.51
C THR A 245 -11.07 4.61 21.87
N LEU A 246 -9.84 5.10 21.93
CA LEU A 246 -9.13 5.30 23.19
C LEU A 246 -9.85 6.27 24.12
N LYS A 247 -10.30 7.42 23.60
CA LYS A 247 -11.07 8.40 24.38
C LYS A 247 -12.34 7.78 24.96
N LYS A 248 -13.10 7.02 24.17
CA LYS A 248 -14.33 6.36 24.61
C LYS A 248 -14.05 5.31 25.70
N THR A 249 -13.02 4.49 25.51
CA THR A 249 -12.63 3.46 26.47
C THR A 249 -12.12 4.07 27.76
N PHE A 250 -11.25 5.08 27.66
CA PHE A 250 -10.71 5.76 28.85
C PHE A 250 -11.78 6.51 29.63
N SER A 251 -12.70 7.21 28.95
CA SER A 251 -13.83 7.88 29.60
C SER A 251 -14.74 6.89 30.34
N LYS A 252 -15.04 5.73 29.72
CA LYS A 252 -15.82 4.67 30.39
C LYS A 252 -15.11 4.14 31.63
N TYR A 253 -13.81 3.87 31.53
CA TYR A 253 -13.00 3.40 32.65
C TYR A 253 -12.96 4.45 33.80
N GLN A 254 -12.71 5.71 33.46
CA GLN A 254 -12.70 6.81 34.44
C GLN A 254 -14.03 6.91 35.19
N THR A 255 -15.17 6.87 34.48
CA THR A 255 -16.50 6.90 35.10
C THR A 255 -16.69 5.74 36.06
N GLN A 256 -16.28 4.54 35.74
CA GLN A 256 -16.39 3.36 36.60
C GLN A 256 -15.52 3.48 37.86
N VAL A 257 -14.32 4.05 37.74
CA VAL A 257 -13.42 4.26 38.89
C VAL A 257 -13.98 5.34 39.82
N VAL A 258 -14.46 6.46 39.27
CA VAL A 258 -15.06 7.55 40.08
C VAL A 258 -16.26 7.04 40.84
N ASP A 259 -17.20 6.34 40.19
CA ASP A 259 -18.38 5.75 40.82
C ASP A 259 -18.01 4.76 41.95
N LEU A 260 -16.98 3.98 41.75
CA LEU A 260 -16.46 3.05 42.77
C LEU A 260 -15.90 3.81 43.97
N VAL A 261 -15.08 4.84 43.75
CA VAL A 261 -14.47 5.65 44.81
C VAL A 261 -15.55 6.44 45.56
N GLU A 262 -16.51 7.07 44.90
CA GLU A 262 -17.63 7.80 45.52
C GLU A 262 -18.48 6.86 46.37
N THR A 263 -18.84 5.68 45.86
CA THR A 263 -19.62 4.71 46.65
C THR A 263 -18.87 4.25 47.89
N ILE A 264 -17.58 3.94 47.83
CA ILE A 264 -16.76 3.59 48.98
C ILE A 264 -16.69 4.76 49.98
N HIS A 265 -16.57 6.00 49.49
CA HIS A 265 -16.54 7.19 50.33
C HIS A 265 -17.86 7.39 51.10
N ASP A 266 -19.00 7.22 50.44
CA ASP A 266 -20.32 7.33 51.06
C ASP A 266 -20.52 6.27 52.17
N ILE A 267 -20.08 5.02 51.90
CA ILE A 267 -20.09 3.94 52.90
C ILE A 267 -19.22 4.30 54.09
N ALA A 268 -18.04 4.88 53.88
CA ALA A 268 -17.14 5.33 54.96
C ALA A 268 -17.72 6.47 55.78
N GLN A 269 -18.61 7.28 55.20
CA GLN A 269 -19.33 8.36 55.93
C GLN A 269 -20.56 7.87 56.72
N GLY A 270 -20.89 6.59 56.65
CA GLY A 270 -21.95 6.00 57.48
C GLY A 270 -23.15 5.43 56.71
N GLU A 271 -23.15 5.47 55.38
CA GLU A 271 -24.18 4.82 54.55
C GLU A 271 -23.92 3.30 54.46
N GLN A 272 -23.98 2.58 55.58
CA GLN A 272 -23.57 1.17 55.68
C GLN A 272 -24.37 0.19 54.80
N GLY A 273 -25.61 0.54 54.43
CA GLY A 273 -26.45 -0.29 53.53
C GLY A 273 -26.17 -0.14 52.05
N LYS A 274 -25.29 0.82 51.66
CA LYS A 274 -24.94 1.04 50.24
C LYS A 274 -24.00 -0.04 49.73
N ARG A 275 -24.21 -0.45 48.48
CA ARG A 275 -23.36 -1.42 47.79
C ARG A 275 -22.91 -0.86 46.44
N ILE A 276 -21.75 -1.32 45.94
CA ILE A 276 -21.23 -0.94 44.67
C ILE A 276 -22.05 -1.65 43.59
N ASP A 277 -22.50 -0.90 42.56
CA ASP A 277 -23.28 -1.42 41.43
C ASP A 277 -22.38 -2.25 40.49
N LEU A 278 -22.59 -3.55 40.51
CA LEU A 278 -21.80 -4.52 39.69
C LEU A 278 -22.13 -4.43 38.22
N THR A 279 -23.34 -4.03 37.84
CA THR A 279 -23.81 -3.99 36.46
C THR A 279 -23.07 -2.97 35.60
N LYS A 280 -22.46 -1.97 36.23
CA LYS A 280 -21.72 -0.89 35.56
C LYS A 280 -20.22 -1.08 35.57
N LYS A 281 -19.72 -2.21 36.03
CA LYS A 281 -18.28 -2.50 36.13
C LYS A 281 -17.87 -3.59 35.14
N ASP A 282 -16.68 -3.45 34.63
CA ASP A 282 -16.08 -4.43 33.69
C ASP A 282 -14.78 -4.99 34.28
N GLN A 283 -14.46 -6.25 33.92
CA GLN A 283 -13.17 -6.90 34.18
C GLN A 283 -12.66 -6.72 35.62
N GLU A 284 -11.48 -6.13 35.80
CA GLU A 284 -10.82 -5.97 37.10
C GLU A 284 -11.61 -5.09 38.09
N LEU A 285 -12.33 -4.10 37.58
CA LEU A 285 -13.18 -3.24 38.42
C LEU A 285 -14.42 -3.97 38.95
N LEU A 286 -14.93 -4.94 38.16
CA LEU A 286 -16.00 -5.82 38.63
C LEU A 286 -15.52 -6.70 39.79
N LEU A 287 -14.34 -7.32 39.64
CA LEU A 287 -13.77 -8.14 40.71
C LEU A 287 -13.53 -7.34 42.01
N ILE A 288 -13.02 -6.11 41.86
CA ILE A 288 -12.82 -5.22 42.99
C ILE A 288 -14.17 -4.89 43.66
N ALA A 289 -15.21 -4.58 42.89
CA ALA A 289 -16.54 -4.27 43.39
C ALA A 289 -17.18 -5.46 44.09
N GLU A 290 -17.11 -6.66 43.53
CA GLU A 290 -17.60 -7.90 44.15
C GLU A 290 -16.88 -8.17 45.47
N THR A 291 -15.55 -8.15 45.48
CA THR A 291 -14.75 -8.41 46.68
C THR A 291 -15.03 -7.39 47.77
N THR A 292 -15.24 -6.10 47.38
CA THR A 292 -15.58 -5.05 48.33
C THR A 292 -16.98 -5.25 48.91
N ASN A 293 -17.98 -5.59 48.08
CA ASN A 293 -19.32 -5.90 48.55
C ASN A 293 -19.34 -7.09 49.52
N ASP A 294 -18.60 -8.18 49.19
CA ASP A 294 -18.44 -9.34 50.07
C ASP A 294 -17.81 -8.97 51.42
N MET A 295 -16.82 -8.08 51.42
CA MET A 295 -16.20 -7.58 52.64
C MET A 295 -17.21 -6.77 53.49
N LEU A 296 -18.00 -5.92 52.82
CA LEU A 296 -19.05 -5.14 53.51
C LEU A 296 -20.12 -6.05 54.14
N ASP A 297 -20.57 -7.09 53.44
CA ASP A 297 -21.54 -8.06 53.95
C ASP A 297 -21.00 -8.85 55.13
N ARG A 298 -19.72 -9.17 55.15
CA ARG A 298 -19.07 -9.79 56.31
C ARG A 298 -18.96 -8.82 57.49
N LEU A 299 -18.62 -7.56 57.20
CA LEU A 299 -18.53 -6.53 58.23
C LEU A 299 -19.89 -6.32 58.91
N GLU A 300 -20.98 -6.20 58.16
CA GLU A 300 -22.35 -6.03 58.66
C GLU A 300 -22.77 -7.22 59.56
N ARG A 301 -22.48 -8.45 59.10
CA ARG A 301 -22.73 -9.65 59.91
C ARG A 301 -21.93 -9.64 61.23
N ASN A 302 -20.64 -9.30 61.15
CA ASN A 302 -19.80 -9.22 62.34
C ASN A 302 -20.30 -8.18 63.34
N ILE A 303 -20.72 -7.00 62.86
CA ILE A 303 -21.31 -5.94 63.72
C ILE A 303 -22.59 -6.46 64.39
N HIS A 304 -23.47 -7.11 63.64
CA HIS A 304 -24.69 -7.72 64.15
C HIS A 304 -24.39 -8.76 65.24
N ASP A 305 -23.46 -9.67 64.99
CA ASP A 305 -23.05 -10.71 65.94
C ASP A 305 -22.46 -10.10 67.22
N ILE A 306 -21.60 -9.09 67.09
CA ILE A 306 -21.05 -8.35 68.26
C ILE A 306 -22.19 -7.73 69.09
N TYR A 307 -23.13 -7.05 68.41
CA TYR A 307 -24.28 -6.43 69.07
C TYR A 307 -25.15 -7.45 69.80
N GLN A 308 -25.41 -8.65 69.19
CA GLN A 308 -26.15 -9.73 69.87
C GLN A 308 -25.40 -10.30 71.08
N LEU A 309 -24.07 -10.47 70.91
CA LEU A 309 -23.22 -10.90 72.02
C LEU A 309 -23.24 -9.90 73.18
N GLU A 310 -23.18 -8.59 72.89
CA GLU A 310 -23.24 -7.52 73.92
C GLU A 310 -24.58 -7.49 74.63
N LEU A 311 -25.71 -7.65 73.94
CA LEU A 311 -27.02 -7.80 74.46
C LEU A 311 -27.11 -9.00 75.40
N SER A 312 -26.66 -10.17 74.90
CA SER A 312 -26.64 -11.40 75.69
C SER A 312 -25.80 -11.28 77.01
N GLN A 313 -24.63 -10.59 76.86
CA GLN A 313 -23.78 -10.32 78.04
C GLN A 313 -24.49 -9.39 79.05
N LYS A 314 -25.17 -8.30 78.59
CA LYS A 314 -25.95 -7.43 79.45
C LYS A 314 -27.06 -8.19 80.14
N ASP A 315 -27.79 -9.04 79.44
CA ASP A 315 -28.84 -9.89 80.04
C ASP A 315 -28.28 -10.86 81.06
N ALA A 316 -27.13 -11.53 80.75
CA ALA A 316 -26.46 -12.42 81.69
C ALA A 316 -26.01 -11.65 82.97
N ASN A 317 -25.42 -10.48 82.78
CA ASN A 317 -25.04 -9.61 83.91
C ASN A 317 -26.25 -9.17 84.80
N MET A 318 -27.38 -8.80 84.10
CA MET A 318 -28.61 -8.45 84.80
C MET A 318 -29.14 -9.61 85.65
N ARG A 319 -29.20 -10.82 85.05
CA ARG A 319 -29.62 -12.04 85.82
C ARG A 319 -28.66 -12.37 86.93
N ALA A 320 -27.34 -12.17 86.75
CA ALA A 320 -26.37 -12.37 87.82
C ALA A 320 -26.56 -11.38 88.99
N LEU A 321 -26.83 -10.11 88.66
CA LEU A 321 -27.14 -9.08 89.69
C LEU A 321 -28.45 -9.39 90.42
N GLN A 322 -29.50 -9.79 89.70
CA GLN A 322 -30.76 -10.22 90.28
C GLN A 322 -30.58 -11.45 91.19
N ALA A 323 -29.76 -12.42 90.82
CA ALA A 323 -29.46 -13.59 91.61
C ALA A 323 -28.70 -13.31 92.91
N GLN A 324 -28.00 -12.13 93.03
CA GLN A 324 -27.35 -11.70 94.23
C GLN A 324 -28.36 -11.29 95.32
N ILE A 325 -29.58 -10.90 94.88
CA ILE A 325 -30.71 -10.70 95.82
C ILE A 325 -31.25 -12.09 96.12
N ASN A 326 -30.88 -12.68 97.26
CA ASN A 326 -31.39 -14.00 97.68
C ASN A 326 -32.90 -13.89 98.02
N PRO A 327 -33.83 -14.25 97.13
CA PRO A 327 -35.25 -14.11 97.34
C PRO A 327 -35.73 -14.91 98.56
N HIS A 328 -35.11 -16.08 98.75
CA HIS A 328 -35.44 -16.97 99.84
C HIS A 328 -35.09 -16.31 101.19
N PHE A 329 -33.93 -15.64 101.27
CA PHE A 329 -33.57 -14.89 102.51
C PHE A 329 -34.55 -13.75 102.77
N MET A 330 -34.94 -12.97 101.75
CA MET A 330 -35.90 -11.92 101.90
C MET A 330 -37.29 -12.42 102.33
N TYR A 331 -37.79 -13.49 101.72
CA TYR A 331 -39.07 -14.06 102.14
C TYR A 331 -39.02 -14.60 103.57
N ASN A 332 -37.97 -15.31 103.95
CA ASN A 332 -37.82 -15.83 105.28
C ASN A 332 -37.71 -14.71 106.29
N THR A 333 -37.05 -13.60 106.01
CA THR A 333 -36.90 -12.45 106.87
C THR A 333 -38.25 -11.75 107.04
N LEU A 334 -38.97 -11.55 105.91
CA LEU A 334 -40.32 -10.89 106.02
C LEU A 334 -41.33 -11.81 106.74
N GLU A 335 -41.28 -13.09 106.56
CA GLU A 335 -42.13 -14.06 107.29
C GLU A 335 -41.77 -14.06 108.77
N PHE A 336 -40.49 -14.01 109.12
CA PHE A 336 -40.08 -13.88 110.50
C PHE A 336 -40.59 -12.57 111.08
N LEU A 337 -40.46 -11.47 110.38
CA LEU A 337 -41.00 -10.17 110.88
C LEU A 337 -42.51 -10.18 110.98
N ARG A 338 -43.23 -10.81 110.06
CA ARG A 338 -44.68 -11.00 110.12
C ARG A 338 -45.11 -11.80 111.42
N MET A 339 -44.42 -12.93 111.63
CA MET A 339 -44.70 -13.72 112.83
C MET A 339 -44.40 -12.99 114.13
N TYR A 340 -43.33 -12.22 114.13
CA TYR A 340 -43.01 -11.39 115.33
C TYR A 340 -44.09 -10.32 115.59
N ALA A 341 -44.58 -9.65 114.50
CA ALA A 341 -45.68 -8.64 114.63
C ALA A 341 -46.97 -9.28 115.13
N VAL A 342 -47.31 -10.49 114.72
CA VAL A 342 -48.46 -11.24 115.25
C VAL A 342 -48.28 -11.57 116.72
N MET A 343 -47.10 -11.99 117.17
CA MET A 343 -46.83 -12.30 118.60
C MET A 343 -46.95 -11.08 119.48
N GLU A 344 -46.64 -9.89 118.98
CA GLU A 344 -46.76 -8.60 119.69
C GLU A 344 -48.15 -7.97 119.51
N ASN A 345 -49.15 -8.71 119.03
CA ASN A 345 -50.56 -8.25 118.76
C ASN A 345 -50.66 -7.05 117.82
N GLN A 346 -49.71 -6.83 116.93
CA GLN A 346 -49.68 -5.78 115.89
C GLN A 346 -50.25 -6.32 114.61
N ASN A 347 -51.50 -6.69 114.53
CA ASN A 347 -52.12 -7.35 113.37
C ASN A 347 -52.09 -6.49 112.11
N GLU A 348 -52.31 -5.20 112.23
CA GLU A 348 -52.26 -4.29 111.09
C GLU A 348 -50.87 -4.28 110.45
N LEU A 349 -49.80 -4.30 111.19
CA LEU A 349 -48.42 -4.39 110.73
C LEU A 349 -48.13 -5.76 110.03
N ALA A 350 -48.67 -6.83 110.63
CA ALA A 350 -48.53 -8.17 110.08
C ALA A 350 -49.18 -8.31 108.70
N ASP A 351 -50.33 -7.66 108.46
CA ASP A 351 -51.05 -7.63 107.19
C ASP A 351 -50.26 -6.84 106.16
N ILE A 352 -49.70 -5.69 106.46
CA ILE A 352 -48.85 -4.89 105.60
C ILE A 352 -47.60 -5.68 105.15
N ILE A 353 -46.95 -6.40 106.11
CA ILE A 353 -45.78 -7.21 105.78
C ILE A 353 -46.18 -8.36 104.90
N TYR A 354 -47.35 -8.96 105.07
CA TYR A 354 -47.85 -10.04 104.20
C TYR A 354 -48.11 -9.54 102.77
N GLU A 355 -48.80 -8.41 102.63
CA GLU A 355 -49.03 -7.83 101.31
C GLU A 355 -47.70 -7.48 100.59
N PHE A 356 -46.76 -6.85 101.31
CA PHE A 356 -45.45 -6.52 100.80
C PHE A 356 -44.67 -7.83 100.33
N SER A 357 -44.70 -8.87 101.16
CA SER A 357 -44.09 -10.17 100.83
C SER A 357 -44.73 -10.83 99.59
N SER A 358 -46.09 -10.68 99.47
CA SER A 358 -46.85 -11.17 98.33
C SER A 358 -46.49 -10.41 97.02
N LEU A 359 -46.42 -9.06 97.07
CA LEU A 359 -45.98 -8.25 95.98
C LEU A 359 -44.55 -8.56 95.55
N LEU A 360 -43.65 -8.74 96.52
CA LEU A 360 -42.28 -9.15 96.17
C LEU A 360 -42.22 -10.56 95.56
N ARG A 361 -43.03 -11.50 96.00
CA ARG A 361 -43.11 -12.87 95.45
C ARG A 361 -43.59 -12.85 94.01
N ASN A 362 -44.65 -12.05 93.72
CA ASN A 362 -45.18 -11.94 92.36
C ASN A 362 -44.17 -11.28 91.46
N ASN A 363 -43.52 -10.20 91.83
CA ASN A 363 -42.54 -9.50 91.04
C ASN A 363 -41.25 -10.29 90.75
N ILE A 364 -40.86 -11.20 91.69
CA ILE A 364 -39.66 -12.05 91.53
C ILE A 364 -39.99 -13.39 90.82
N SER A 365 -41.25 -13.89 90.85
CA SER A 365 -41.67 -15.13 90.21
C SER A 365 -42.09 -14.91 88.77
N ASP A 366 -42.64 -13.80 88.33
CA ASP A 366 -43.03 -13.53 86.95
C ASP A 366 -41.86 -13.55 85.95
N GLU A 367 -40.62 -13.28 86.43
CA GLU A 367 -39.43 -13.30 85.58
C GLU A 367 -38.85 -14.72 85.37
N ARG A 368 -39.40 -15.78 85.89
CA ARG A 368 -38.93 -17.16 85.69
C ARG A 368 -39.73 -17.97 84.67
N GLU A 369 -40.82 -17.39 84.11
CA GLU A 369 -41.68 -18.08 83.09
C GLU A 369 -41.56 -17.47 81.68
N THR A 370 -40.68 -16.50 81.40
CA THR A 370 -40.33 -16.02 80.05
C THR A 370 -38.88 -16.28 79.75
#